data_f3450b16183914042260d8e0a7126664
#
_entry.id   f3450b16183914042260d8e0a7126664
#
_cell.length_a   1.000
_cell.length_b   1.000
_cell.length_c   1.000
_cell.angle_alpha   90.00
_cell.angle_beta   90.00
_cell.angle_gamma   90.00
#
_symmetry.space_group_name_H-M   'P 1'
#
loop_
_entity.id
_entity.type
_entity.pdbx_description
1 polymer ?
#
loop_
_entity_poly.entity_id
_entity_poly.type
_entity_poly.pdbx_seq_one_letter_code
_entity_poly.pdbx_strand_id
1 'polypeptide(L)'
;VGECAPLPKLSCDDLPDYEQVLRSACQRLEQTGELDIESLRGYPSILFGLETALHHYETQSWALWDTPFSRGEAGIPINGLIWMGSFDRMLQQIEVKMQAGYRCIKLKIGAINFEEELALLRHIRAHYSAREIELRVDANGAFSPADAMDKLNRLAELDLHSIEQPIRAGQWEEMARLAAESPLPIALDEELIGCNAIERKRELLAAIHPRYIILKPSLHGGISGGNEWIAEAEKQHIGWWITSALESNIGLNAIAQWCATFRNPLPQGLGTGLLFTDNVEMPLEIRKDCLWFCK
;
A
#
# COMPACT_ATOMS: atom_id res chain seq x y z
N VAL A 1 -9.16 5.17 19.89
CA VAL A 1 -9.10 3.80 19.35
C VAL A 1 -8.06 3.79 18.23
N GLY A 2 -7.23 2.76 18.18
CA GLY A 2 -6.29 2.45 17.10
C GLY A 2 -6.26 0.95 16.88
N GLU A 3 -5.73 0.53 15.74
CA GLU A 3 -5.65 -0.88 15.36
C GLU A 3 -4.19 -1.31 15.24
N CYS A 4 -3.82 -2.34 16.00
CA CYS A 4 -2.52 -2.99 15.96
C CYS A 4 -2.70 -4.36 15.30
N ALA A 5 -2.44 -4.45 13.99
CA ALA A 5 -2.76 -5.63 13.19
C ALA A 5 -1.51 -6.12 12.41
N PRO A 6 -0.59 -6.83 13.06
CA PRO A 6 0.52 -7.47 12.36
C PRO A 6 0.00 -8.60 11.47
N LEU A 7 0.51 -8.70 10.25
CA LEU A 7 0.19 -9.79 9.33
C LEU A 7 1.13 -10.96 9.59
N PRO A 8 0.60 -12.15 9.92
CA PRO A 8 1.43 -13.33 10.17
C PRO A 8 2.38 -13.64 9.01
N LYS A 9 3.65 -13.87 9.32
CA LYS A 9 4.74 -14.20 8.38
C LYS A 9 5.13 -13.09 7.40
N LEU A 10 4.50 -11.92 7.45
CA LEU A 10 4.83 -10.78 6.61
C LEU A 10 5.36 -9.60 7.42
N SER A 11 4.66 -9.22 8.49
CA SER A 11 5.07 -8.11 9.34
C SER A 11 6.40 -8.42 10.04
N CYS A 12 7.31 -7.46 10.08
CA CYS A 12 8.58 -7.62 10.80
C CYS A 12 8.39 -7.68 12.32
N ASP A 13 7.23 -7.27 12.81
CA ASP A 13 6.79 -7.32 14.21
C ASP A 13 5.83 -8.47 14.54
N ASP A 14 5.69 -9.47 13.66
CA ASP A 14 5.05 -10.76 13.98
C ASP A 14 6.01 -11.58 14.87
N LEU A 15 6.17 -11.13 16.11
CA LEU A 15 7.16 -11.63 17.08
C LEU A 15 6.49 -12.20 18.32
N PRO A 16 7.11 -13.19 19.00
CA PRO A 16 6.53 -13.82 20.19
C PRO A 16 6.24 -12.88 21.36
N ASP A 17 6.95 -11.78 21.46
CA ASP A 17 6.83 -10.77 22.52
C ASP A 17 5.87 -9.61 22.16
N TYR A 18 5.23 -9.67 21.00
CA TYR A 18 4.36 -8.61 20.48
C TYR A 18 3.34 -8.10 21.49
N GLU A 19 2.58 -9.00 22.12
CA GLU A 19 1.56 -8.62 23.10
C GLU A 19 2.16 -7.97 24.35
N GLN A 20 3.33 -8.45 24.79
CA GLN A 20 4.03 -7.87 25.94
C GLN A 20 4.51 -6.45 25.61
N VAL A 21 5.06 -6.24 24.44
CA VAL A 21 5.52 -4.90 23.99
C VAL A 21 4.33 -3.95 23.87
N LEU A 22 3.22 -4.38 23.27
CA LEU A 22 2.00 -3.57 23.16
C LEU A 22 1.47 -3.17 24.55
N ARG A 23 1.36 -4.11 25.50
CA ARG A 23 0.93 -3.80 26.87
C ARG A 23 1.85 -2.81 27.57
N SER A 24 3.16 -3.00 27.43
CA SER A 24 4.16 -2.10 28.01
C SER A 24 4.09 -0.69 27.40
N ALA A 25 3.91 -0.60 26.09
CA ALA A 25 3.76 0.67 25.40
C ALA A 25 2.49 1.42 25.82
N CYS A 26 1.35 0.72 25.93
CA CYS A 26 0.10 1.31 26.47
C CYS A 26 0.27 1.83 27.90
N GLN A 27 0.88 1.03 28.80
CA GLN A 27 1.13 1.45 30.19
C GLN A 27 2.02 2.68 30.28
N ARG A 28 3.10 2.72 29.45
CA ARG A 28 3.98 3.87 29.41
C ARG A 28 3.25 5.12 28.92
N LEU A 29 2.47 4.99 27.83
CA LEU A 29 1.66 6.08 27.30
C LEU A 29 0.66 6.62 28.35
N GLU A 30 -0.01 5.74 29.09
CA GLU A 30 -0.92 6.13 30.18
C GLU A 30 -0.20 6.86 31.31
N GLN A 31 1.04 6.48 31.65
CA GLN A 31 1.83 7.07 32.73
C GLN A 31 2.46 8.40 32.36
N THR A 32 2.94 8.53 31.12
CA THR A 32 3.75 9.68 30.69
C THR A 32 2.97 10.67 29.82
N GLY A 33 1.91 10.22 29.15
CA GLY A 33 1.22 10.99 28.12
C GLY A 33 2.01 11.11 26.81
N GLU A 34 3.17 10.44 26.70
CA GLU A 34 4.07 10.55 25.54
C GLU A 34 4.29 9.19 24.87
N LEU A 35 4.21 9.17 23.55
CA LEU A 35 4.50 8.00 22.73
C LEU A 35 6.00 7.95 22.41
N ASP A 36 6.68 6.88 22.83
CA ASP A 36 8.09 6.63 22.54
C ASP A 36 8.25 5.95 21.17
N ILE A 37 8.29 6.76 20.11
CA ILE A 37 8.42 6.31 18.72
C ILE A 37 9.71 5.50 18.54
N GLU A 38 10.82 5.94 19.12
CA GLU A 38 12.12 5.28 18.92
C GLU A 38 12.14 3.85 19.47
N SER A 39 11.56 3.61 20.64
CA SER A 39 11.48 2.27 21.20
C SER A 39 10.56 1.33 20.42
N LEU A 40 9.63 1.88 19.64
CA LEU A 40 8.64 1.14 18.86
C LEU A 40 8.97 1.02 17.37
N ARG A 41 10.16 1.49 16.93
CA ARG A 41 10.56 1.37 15.51
C ARG A 41 10.57 -0.07 15.00
N GLY A 42 10.88 -1.04 15.87
CA GLY A 42 10.82 -2.48 15.53
C GLY A 42 9.41 -3.07 15.49
N TYR A 43 8.39 -2.31 15.89
CA TYR A 43 6.99 -2.74 15.99
C TYR A 43 6.06 -1.79 15.24
N PRO A 44 6.15 -1.75 13.90
CA PRO A 44 5.43 -0.77 13.06
C PRO A 44 3.90 -0.82 13.24
N SER A 45 3.31 -1.99 13.44
CA SER A 45 1.86 -2.10 13.64
C SER A 45 1.41 -1.60 15.02
N ILE A 46 2.23 -1.78 16.06
CA ILE A 46 1.98 -1.18 17.38
C ILE A 46 2.07 0.34 17.29
N LEU A 47 3.13 0.84 16.65
CA LEU A 47 3.33 2.27 16.48
C LEU A 47 2.16 2.90 15.72
N PHE A 48 1.76 2.31 14.61
CA PHE A 48 0.58 2.76 13.84
C PHE A 48 -0.69 2.82 14.70
N GLY A 49 -0.97 1.75 15.47
CA GLY A 49 -2.15 1.68 16.32
C GLY A 49 -2.15 2.72 17.44
N LEU A 50 -0.99 2.98 18.07
CA LEU A 50 -0.89 3.96 19.16
C LEU A 50 -0.93 5.40 18.64
N GLU A 51 -0.26 5.72 17.53
CA GLU A 51 -0.34 7.02 16.87
C GLU A 51 -1.80 7.36 16.49
N THR A 52 -2.49 6.41 15.88
CA THR A 52 -3.89 6.61 15.48
C THR A 52 -4.84 6.69 16.67
N ALA A 53 -4.56 5.93 17.76
CA ALA A 53 -5.32 6.03 18.99
C ALA A 53 -5.18 7.40 19.66
N LEU A 54 -3.97 7.99 19.64
CA LEU A 54 -3.73 9.34 20.14
C LEU A 54 -4.50 10.38 19.31
N HIS A 55 -4.41 10.34 17.99
CA HIS A 55 -5.18 11.25 17.13
C HIS A 55 -6.68 11.13 17.39
N HIS A 56 -7.20 9.91 17.54
CA HIS A 56 -8.61 9.70 17.87
C HIS A 56 -8.96 10.25 19.27
N TYR A 57 -8.06 10.13 20.23
CA TYR A 57 -8.24 10.68 21.58
C TYR A 57 -8.25 12.21 21.57
N GLU A 58 -7.38 12.85 20.84
CA GLU A 58 -7.27 14.30 20.73
C GLU A 58 -8.48 14.93 20.01
N THR A 59 -8.91 14.30 18.91
CA THR A 59 -10.01 14.83 18.09
C THR A 59 -11.40 14.42 18.62
N GLN A 60 -11.49 13.38 19.43
CA GLN A 60 -12.75 12.75 19.86
C GLN A 60 -13.68 12.42 18.69
N SER A 61 -13.10 12.10 17.53
CA SER A 61 -13.78 11.92 16.26
C SER A 61 -13.04 10.94 15.35
N TRP A 62 -13.77 10.28 14.46
CA TRP A 62 -13.17 9.50 13.39
C TRP A 62 -12.57 10.36 12.25
N ALA A 63 -12.86 11.67 12.24
CA ALA A 63 -12.17 12.66 11.43
C ALA A 63 -10.86 13.07 12.15
N LEU A 64 -9.77 12.35 11.86
CA LEU A 64 -8.51 12.47 12.60
C LEU A 64 -7.69 13.71 12.23
N TRP A 65 -7.84 14.22 11.01
CA TRP A 65 -7.21 15.47 10.53
C TRP A 65 -8.25 16.32 9.83
N ASP A 66 -8.13 17.63 9.94
CA ASP A 66 -9.01 18.57 9.23
C ASP A 66 -8.59 18.69 7.75
N THR A 67 -9.25 17.92 6.90
CA THR A 67 -9.02 17.84 5.46
C THR A 67 -10.35 17.92 4.70
N PRO A 68 -10.35 18.23 3.38
CA PRO A 68 -11.57 18.10 2.58
C PRO A 68 -12.19 16.70 2.60
N PHE A 69 -11.36 15.65 2.75
CA PHE A 69 -11.84 14.27 2.89
C PHE A 69 -12.61 14.08 4.20
N SER A 70 -12.05 14.50 5.34
CA SER A 70 -12.69 14.35 6.65
C SER A 70 -13.97 15.16 6.79
N ARG A 71 -14.09 16.23 6.01
CA ARG A 71 -15.32 17.03 5.94
C ARG A 71 -16.37 16.46 4.95
N GLY A 72 -16.04 15.39 4.20
CA GLY A 72 -16.92 14.81 3.17
C GLY A 72 -17.02 15.66 1.91
N GLU A 73 -16.10 16.59 1.69
CA GLU A 73 -16.06 17.53 0.56
C GLU A 73 -15.31 16.96 -0.66
N ALA A 74 -14.39 16.01 -0.43
CA ALA A 74 -13.61 15.36 -1.47
C ALA A 74 -13.40 13.88 -1.17
N GLY A 75 -13.45 13.05 -2.21
CA GLY A 75 -13.06 11.65 -2.15
C GLY A 75 -11.58 11.47 -2.50
N ILE A 76 -10.97 10.38 -2.01
CA ILE A 76 -9.62 9.95 -2.39
C ILE A 76 -9.75 9.01 -3.58
N PRO A 77 -9.15 9.30 -4.75
CA PRO A 77 -9.11 8.35 -5.86
C PRO A 77 -8.41 7.05 -5.45
N ILE A 78 -9.02 5.90 -5.77
CA ILE A 78 -8.48 4.59 -5.42
C ILE A 78 -8.39 3.67 -6.64
N ASN A 79 -7.47 2.73 -6.60
CA ASN A 79 -7.44 1.66 -7.60
C ASN A 79 -8.48 0.58 -7.30
N GLY A 80 -9.05 0.02 -8.36
CA GLY A 80 -9.81 -1.23 -8.29
C GLY A 80 -8.85 -2.42 -8.18
N LEU A 81 -8.91 -3.15 -7.08
CA LEU A 81 -8.06 -4.33 -6.87
C LEU A 81 -8.71 -5.56 -7.51
N ILE A 82 -7.91 -6.28 -8.31
CA ILE A 82 -8.22 -7.62 -8.83
C ILE A 82 -7.38 -8.61 -8.06
N TRP A 83 -8.06 -9.36 -7.19
CA TRP A 83 -7.42 -10.36 -6.34
C TRP A 83 -7.10 -11.63 -7.12
N MET A 84 -6.04 -12.34 -6.70
CA MET A 84 -5.64 -13.61 -7.28
C MET A 84 -6.78 -14.64 -7.31
N GLY A 85 -6.84 -15.43 -8.38
CA GLY A 85 -7.83 -16.47 -8.56
C GLY A 85 -7.60 -17.23 -9.87
N SER A 86 -8.57 -18.03 -10.31
CA SER A 86 -8.57 -18.57 -11.65
C SER A 86 -8.75 -17.47 -12.69
N PHE A 87 -8.38 -17.73 -13.95
CA PHE A 87 -8.57 -16.80 -15.06
C PHE A 87 -10.00 -16.25 -15.11
N ASP A 88 -11.02 -17.11 -15.09
CA ASP A 88 -12.42 -16.68 -15.16
C ASP A 88 -12.84 -15.79 -13.99
N ARG A 89 -12.38 -16.11 -12.78
CA ARG A 89 -12.65 -15.30 -11.58
C ARG A 89 -11.99 -13.93 -11.66
N MET A 90 -10.76 -13.85 -12.14
CA MET A 90 -10.06 -12.59 -12.32
C MET A 90 -10.72 -11.75 -13.42
N LEU A 91 -11.11 -12.37 -14.52
CA LEU A 91 -11.85 -11.70 -15.60
C LEU A 91 -13.18 -11.11 -15.09
N GLN A 92 -13.94 -11.86 -14.32
CA GLN A 92 -15.19 -11.37 -13.71
C GLN A 92 -14.94 -10.17 -12.79
N GLN A 93 -13.88 -10.21 -11.96
CA GLN A 93 -13.52 -9.06 -11.11
C GLN A 93 -13.16 -7.82 -11.95
N ILE A 94 -12.42 -8.00 -13.06
CA ILE A 94 -12.07 -6.93 -14.00
C ILE A 94 -13.34 -6.27 -14.55
N GLU A 95 -14.28 -7.06 -15.09
CA GLU A 95 -15.53 -6.56 -15.66
C GLU A 95 -16.35 -5.77 -14.63
N VAL A 96 -16.44 -6.27 -13.39
CA VAL A 96 -17.13 -5.56 -12.29
C VAL A 96 -16.47 -4.20 -12.00
N LYS A 97 -15.13 -4.13 -11.95
CA LYS A 97 -14.43 -2.87 -11.69
C LYS A 97 -14.55 -1.89 -12.86
N MET A 98 -14.48 -2.38 -14.08
CA MET A 98 -14.67 -1.55 -15.28
C MET A 98 -16.09 -0.98 -15.34
N GLN A 99 -17.13 -1.79 -15.09
CA GLN A 99 -18.52 -1.34 -15.01
C GLN A 99 -18.77 -0.34 -13.88
N ALA A 100 -18.08 -0.50 -12.74
CA ALA A 100 -18.13 0.44 -11.63
C ALA A 100 -17.42 1.78 -11.91
N GLY A 101 -16.71 1.90 -13.04
CA GLY A 101 -16.09 3.14 -13.51
C GLY A 101 -14.73 3.43 -12.89
N TYR A 102 -14.00 2.41 -12.45
CA TYR A 102 -12.61 2.58 -11.99
C TYR A 102 -11.71 3.00 -13.16
N ARG A 103 -10.90 4.05 -12.93
CA ARG A 103 -9.91 4.55 -13.89
C ARG A 103 -8.50 4.06 -13.62
N CYS A 104 -8.27 3.37 -12.50
CA CYS A 104 -7.04 2.66 -12.20
C CYS A 104 -7.40 1.26 -11.73
N ILE A 105 -6.78 0.24 -12.33
CA ILE A 105 -6.97 -1.16 -11.96
C ILE A 105 -5.61 -1.76 -11.62
N LYS A 106 -5.51 -2.42 -10.46
CA LYS A 106 -4.32 -3.15 -10.01
C LYS A 106 -4.62 -4.66 -10.04
N LEU A 107 -3.87 -5.42 -10.84
CA LEU A 107 -3.95 -6.88 -10.89
C LEU A 107 -2.83 -7.51 -10.06
N LYS A 108 -3.18 -8.45 -9.19
CA LYS A 108 -2.22 -9.38 -8.61
C LYS A 108 -1.82 -10.41 -9.67
N ILE A 109 -0.52 -10.58 -9.90
CA ILE A 109 0.06 -11.53 -10.86
C ILE A 109 1.08 -12.45 -10.18
N GLY A 110 1.55 -13.48 -10.89
CA GLY A 110 2.51 -14.46 -10.35
C GLY A 110 1.87 -15.67 -9.68
N ALA A 111 0.53 -15.80 -9.71
CA ALA A 111 -0.19 -16.91 -9.10
C ALA A 111 -0.71 -17.95 -10.11
N ILE A 112 -0.94 -17.55 -11.35
CA ILE A 112 -1.34 -18.42 -12.46
C ILE A 112 -0.28 -18.40 -13.57
N ASN A 113 -0.55 -19.09 -14.68
CA ASN A 113 0.37 -19.06 -15.80
C ASN A 113 0.54 -17.64 -16.36
N PHE A 114 1.77 -17.22 -16.61
CA PHE A 114 2.07 -15.85 -17.06
C PHE A 114 1.39 -15.48 -18.40
N GLU A 115 1.18 -16.44 -19.31
CA GLU A 115 0.42 -16.19 -20.53
C GLU A 115 -1.05 -15.89 -20.29
N GLU A 116 -1.64 -16.52 -19.27
CA GLU A 116 -3.01 -16.24 -18.84
C GLU A 116 -3.10 -14.84 -18.21
N GLU A 117 -2.10 -14.46 -17.41
CA GLU A 117 -2.02 -13.10 -16.84
C GLU A 117 -1.91 -12.04 -17.94
N LEU A 118 -1.05 -12.26 -18.94
CA LEU A 118 -0.96 -11.38 -20.12
C LEU A 118 -2.28 -11.33 -20.89
N ALA A 119 -3.01 -12.45 -21.00
CA ALA A 119 -4.30 -12.47 -21.69
C ALA A 119 -5.35 -11.61 -20.96
N LEU A 120 -5.38 -11.62 -19.62
CA LEU A 120 -6.23 -10.73 -18.83
C LEU A 120 -5.90 -9.25 -19.07
N LEU A 121 -4.62 -8.90 -19.08
CA LEU A 121 -4.18 -7.52 -19.32
C LEU A 121 -4.51 -7.08 -20.76
N ARG A 122 -4.29 -7.95 -21.75
CA ARG A 122 -4.67 -7.71 -23.16
C ARG A 122 -6.18 -7.54 -23.31
N HIS A 123 -6.98 -8.29 -22.57
CA HIS A 123 -8.43 -8.13 -22.56
C HIS A 123 -8.82 -6.71 -22.14
N ILE A 124 -8.22 -6.17 -21.09
CA ILE A 124 -8.49 -4.79 -20.67
C ILE A 124 -8.05 -3.81 -21.76
N ARG A 125 -6.86 -3.97 -22.31
CA ARG A 125 -6.31 -3.08 -23.36
C ARG A 125 -7.08 -3.15 -24.69
N ALA A 126 -7.73 -4.27 -24.99
CA ALA A 126 -8.58 -4.38 -26.17
C ALA A 126 -9.85 -3.50 -26.09
N HIS A 127 -10.28 -3.14 -24.88
CA HIS A 127 -11.48 -2.33 -24.64
C HIS A 127 -11.17 -0.91 -24.20
N TYR A 128 -10.01 -0.67 -23.54
CA TYR A 128 -9.65 0.60 -22.93
C TYR A 128 -8.18 0.93 -23.18
N SER A 129 -7.93 2.10 -23.72
CA SER A 129 -6.60 2.65 -23.86
C SER A 129 -5.95 2.96 -22.49
N ALA A 130 -4.62 3.16 -22.47
CA ALA A 130 -3.90 3.59 -21.29
C ALA A 130 -4.30 4.99 -20.79
N ARG A 131 -4.94 5.80 -21.64
CA ARG A 131 -5.49 7.12 -21.25
C ARG A 131 -6.81 7.02 -20.52
N GLU A 132 -7.57 5.95 -20.74
CA GLU A 132 -8.88 5.71 -20.12
C GLU A 132 -8.74 4.93 -18.80
N ILE A 133 -7.90 3.90 -18.79
CA ILE A 133 -7.65 3.08 -17.60
C ILE A 133 -6.14 2.90 -17.38
N GLU A 134 -5.66 3.41 -16.26
CA GLU A 134 -4.33 3.11 -15.73
C GLU A 134 -4.30 1.65 -15.24
N LEU A 135 -3.30 0.87 -15.69
CA LEU A 135 -3.09 -0.49 -15.22
C LEU A 135 -1.81 -0.56 -14.41
N ARG A 136 -1.91 -1.15 -13.22
CA ARG A 136 -0.80 -1.56 -12.37
C ARG A 136 -0.84 -3.06 -12.17
N VAL A 137 0.32 -3.68 -12.04
CA VAL A 137 0.42 -5.09 -11.67
C VAL A 137 1.27 -5.24 -10.42
N ASP A 138 0.99 -6.30 -9.65
CA ASP A 138 1.68 -6.59 -8.40
C ASP A 138 2.07 -8.08 -8.41
N ALA A 139 3.37 -8.33 -8.46
CA ALA A 139 3.93 -9.66 -8.54
C ALA A 139 4.26 -10.26 -7.18
N ASN A 140 4.24 -9.48 -6.08
CA ASN A 140 4.61 -9.92 -4.72
C ASN A 140 5.90 -10.79 -4.69
N GLY A 141 6.89 -10.41 -5.49
CA GLY A 141 8.17 -11.11 -5.56
C GLY A 141 8.14 -12.46 -6.28
N ALA A 142 7.12 -12.72 -7.10
CA ALA A 142 6.95 -14.04 -7.73
C ALA A 142 7.92 -14.35 -8.87
N PHE A 143 8.55 -13.34 -9.49
CA PHE A 143 9.46 -13.60 -10.59
C PHE A 143 10.83 -14.03 -10.07
N SER A 144 11.48 -14.94 -10.78
CA SER A 144 12.88 -15.23 -10.53
C SER A 144 13.76 -14.13 -11.15
N PRO A 145 14.94 -13.81 -10.57
CA PRO A 145 15.87 -12.87 -11.20
C PRO A 145 16.22 -13.20 -12.65
N ALA A 146 16.25 -14.48 -12.99
CA ALA A 146 16.62 -14.95 -14.34
C ALA A 146 15.57 -14.64 -15.41
N ASP A 147 14.28 -14.66 -15.07
CA ASP A 147 13.17 -14.44 -16.00
C ASP A 147 12.49 -13.08 -15.83
N ALA A 148 12.84 -12.33 -14.79
CA ALA A 148 12.19 -11.06 -14.48
C ALA A 148 12.25 -10.06 -15.64
N MET A 149 13.42 -9.87 -16.25
CA MET A 149 13.58 -8.88 -17.33
C MET A 149 12.76 -9.25 -18.57
N ASP A 150 12.70 -10.53 -18.95
CA ASP A 150 11.85 -10.97 -20.08
C ASP A 150 10.37 -10.67 -19.81
N LYS A 151 9.89 -10.98 -18.59
CA LYS A 151 8.50 -10.69 -18.18
C LYS A 151 8.21 -9.20 -18.15
N LEU A 152 9.15 -8.39 -17.62
CA LEU A 152 9.03 -6.92 -17.60
C LEU A 152 8.91 -6.32 -18.99
N ASN A 153 9.73 -6.79 -19.94
CA ASN A 153 9.66 -6.36 -21.33
C ASN A 153 8.29 -6.67 -21.96
N ARG A 154 7.78 -7.86 -21.75
CA ARG A 154 6.47 -8.29 -22.28
C ARG A 154 5.30 -7.54 -21.64
N LEU A 155 5.38 -7.24 -20.34
CA LEU A 155 4.39 -6.42 -19.64
C LEU A 155 4.42 -4.97 -20.13
N ALA A 156 5.59 -4.42 -20.43
CA ALA A 156 5.74 -3.06 -20.92
C ALA A 156 5.04 -2.81 -22.27
N GLU A 157 4.87 -3.86 -23.11
CA GLU A 157 4.12 -3.77 -24.37
C GLU A 157 2.64 -3.42 -24.18
N LEU A 158 2.13 -3.50 -22.93
CA LEU A 158 0.73 -3.28 -22.60
C LEU A 158 0.47 -1.89 -21.97
N ASP A 159 1.40 -0.95 -22.11
CA ASP A 159 1.27 0.41 -21.57
C ASP A 159 0.85 0.43 -20.09
N LEU A 160 1.50 -0.41 -19.26
CA LEU A 160 1.27 -0.43 -17.83
C LEU A 160 1.93 0.76 -17.15
N HIS A 161 1.31 1.29 -16.09
CA HIS A 161 1.88 2.36 -15.28
C HIS A 161 3.11 1.87 -14.49
N SER A 162 3.00 0.72 -13.85
CA SER A 162 4.06 0.18 -13.00
C SER A 162 3.85 -1.29 -12.67
N ILE A 163 4.93 -1.94 -12.25
CA ILE A 163 4.91 -3.23 -11.56
C ILE A 163 5.38 -3.08 -10.11
N GLU A 164 4.64 -3.67 -9.18
CA GLU A 164 4.97 -3.74 -7.77
C GLU A 164 5.75 -5.02 -7.48
N GLN A 165 6.89 -4.89 -6.79
CA GLN A 165 7.75 -5.95 -6.28
C GLN A 165 7.93 -7.14 -7.24
N PRO A 166 8.65 -7.00 -8.36
CA PRO A 166 8.78 -8.07 -9.36
C PRO A 166 9.51 -9.31 -8.82
N ILE A 167 10.60 -9.12 -8.07
CA ILE A 167 11.38 -10.19 -7.44
C ILE A 167 11.30 -10.11 -5.92
N ARG A 168 11.65 -11.19 -5.23
CA ARG A 168 11.63 -11.25 -3.76
C ARG A 168 12.51 -10.16 -3.14
N ALA A 169 12.03 -9.59 -2.05
CA ALA A 169 12.77 -8.62 -1.24
C ALA A 169 14.11 -9.18 -0.73
N GLY A 170 15.06 -8.27 -0.46
CA GLY A 170 16.40 -8.59 0.03
C GLY A 170 17.43 -8.82 -1.08
N GLN A 171 17.07 -8.64 -2.35
CA GLN A 171 17.95 -8.79 -3.53
C GLN A 171 18.26 -7.42 -4.15
N TRP A 172 18.84 -6.51 -3.37
CA TRP A 172 19.00 -5.11 -3.76
C TRP A 172 19.79 -4.88 -5.04
N GLU A 173 20.88 -5.60 -5.24
CA GLU A 173 21.70 -5.47 -6.46
C GLU A 173 20.90 -5.83 -7.70
N GLU A 174 20.15 -6.93 -7.64
CA GLU A 174 19.33 -7.39 -8.76
C GLU A 174 18.12 -6.46 -8.97
N MET A 175 17.47 -6.03 -7.89
CA MET A 175 16.36 -5.07 -7.97
C MET A 175 16.83 -3.72 -8.54
N ALA A 176 18.02 -3.25 -8.17
CA ALA A 176 18.64 -2.04 -8.72
C ALA A 176 18.91 -2.16 -10.23
N ARG A 177 19.44 -3.32 -10.66
CA ARG A 177 19.62 -3.61 -12.08
C ARG A 177 18.29 -3.58 -12.83
N LEU A 178 17.26 -4.24 -12.28
CA LEU A 178 15.93 -4.22 -12.88
C LEU A 178 15.32 -2.81 -12.91
N ALA A 179 15.48 -2.04 -11.86
CA ALA A 179 14.97 -0.67 -11.78
C ALA A 179 15.63 0.27 -12.82
N ALA A 180 16.92 0.04 -13.10
CA ALA A 180 17.67 0.83 -14.09
C ALA A 180 17.39 0.42 -15.55
N GLU A 181 17.17 -0.86 -15.80
CA GLU A 181 17.11 -1.42 -17.18
C GLU A 181 15.67 -1.68 -17.67
N SER A 182 14.71 -1.85 -16.77
CA SER A 182 13.32 -2.19 -17.11
C SER A 182 12.62 -1.05 -17.85
N PRO A 183 11.96 -1.32 -19.00
CA PRO A 183 11.09 -0.35 -19.65
C PRO A 183 9.79 -0.10 -18.85
N LEU A 184 9.41 -1.01 -17.94
CA LEU A 184 8.25 -0.87 -17.06
C LEU A 184 8.72 -0.32 -15.71
N PRO A 185 8.15 0.83 -15.23
CA PRO A 185 8.50 1.41 -13.94
C PRO A 185 8.26 0.45 -12.76
N ILE A 186 9.25 0.32 -11.87
CA ILE A 186 9.17 -0.55 -10.70
C ILE A 186 8.75 0.25 -9.47
N ALA A 187 7.84 -0.34 -8.69
CA ALA A 187 7.42 0.11 -7.37
C ALA A 187 7.84 -0.92 -6.30
N LEU A 188 8.44 -0.46 -5.20
CA LEU A 188 8.81 -1.33 -4.08
C LEU A 188 7.71 -1.38 -3.04
N ASP A 189 7.43 -2.58 -2.51
CA ASP A 189 6.48 -2.84 -1.42
C ASP A 189 7.17 -3.65 -0.31
N GLU A 190 7.30 -4.95 -0.46
CA GLU A 190 7.89 -5.84 0.55
C GLU A 190 9.35 -5.51 0.87
N GLU A 191 10.04 -4.84 -0.04
CA GLU A 191 11.43 -4.37 0.17
C GLU A 191 11.53 -3.37 1.33
N LEU A 192 10.45 -2.63 1.61
CA LEU A 192 10.42 -1.61 2.66
C LEU A 192 10.22 -2.20 4.07
N ILE A 193 9.71 -3.43 4.16
CA ILE A 193 9.39 -4.08 5.44
C ILE A 193 10.68 -4.32 6.24
N GLY A 194 10.69 -3.89 7.51
CA GLY A 194 11.84 -4.00 8.38
C GLY A 194 12.91 -2.91 8.21
N CYS A 195 12.78 -2.02 7.20
CA CYS A 195 13.62 -0.84 7.04
C CYS A 195 13.12 0.31 7.93
N ASN A 196 13.18 0.14 9.25
CA ASN A 196 12.54 1.04 10.19
C ASN A 196 13.39 2.26 10.57
N ALA A 197 14.74 2.16 10.52
CA ALA A 197 15.64 3.28 10.76
C ALA A 197 15.73 4.19 9.52
N ILE A 198 15.78 5.50 9.73
CA ILE A 198 15.80 6.50 8.63
C ILE A 198 17.05 6.35 7.73
N GLU A 199 18.20 5.98 8.31
CA GLU A 199 19.42 5.72 7.56
C GLU A 199 19.25 4.54 6.61
N ARG A 200 18.56 3.49 7.07
CA ARG A 200 18.28 2.29 6.25
C ARG A 200 17.31 2.59 5.11
N LYS A 201 16.29 3.42 5.38
CA LYS A 201 15.36 3.91 4.34
C LYS A 201 16.11 4.66 3.24
N ARG A 202 16.99 5.58 3.63
CA ARG A 202 17.81 6.36 2.70
C ARG A 202 18.77 5.47 1.90
N GLU A 203 19.43 4.52 2.56
CA GLU A 203 20.32 3.57 1.91
C GLU A 203 19.60 2.73 0.87
N LEU A 204 18.43 2.17 1.20
CA LEU A 204 17.61 1.37 0.29
C LEU A 204 17.23 2.17 -0.96
N LEU A 205 16.67 3.37 -0.77
CA LEU A 205 16.24 4.20 -1.90
C LEU A 205 17.41 4.62 -2.80
N ALA A 206 18.56 4.93 -2.21
CA ALA A 206 19.78 5.28 -2.94
C ALA A 206 20.38 4.08 -3.69
N ALA A 207 20.30 2.88 -3.10
CA ALA A 207 20.85 1.67 -3.71
C ALA A 207 20.01 1.16 -4.89
N ILE A 208 18.67 1.13 -4.76
CA ILE A 208 17.78 0.55 -5.76
C ILE A 208 17.28 1.61 -6.75
N HIS A 209 17.04 2.82 -6.29
CA HIS A 209 16.51 3.95 -7.06
C HIS A 209 15.25 3.60 -7.88
N PRO A 210 14.19 3.08 -7.22
CA PRO A 210 12.96 2.68 -7.89
C PRO A 210 12.21 3.89 -8.44
N ARG A 211 11.26 3.67 -9.34
CA ARG A 211 10.39 4.77 -9.79
C ARG A 211 9.34 5.15 -8.73
N TYR A 212 8.89 4.17 -7.94
CA TYR A 212 7.86 4.36 -6.91
C TYR A 212 8.14 3.52 -5.68
N ILE A 213 7.54 3.92 -4.54
CA ILE A 213 7.40 3.11 -3.34
C ILE A 213 5.93 3.06 -2.91
N ILE A 214 5.55 1.96 -2.26
CA ILE A 214 4.19 1.72 -1.76
C ILE A 214 4.23 1.76 -0.24
N LEU A 215 3.39 2.60 0.36
CA LEU A 215 3.43 2.87 1.78
C LEU A 215 2.24 2.23 2.49
N LYS A 216 2.54 1.36 3.44
CA LYS A 216 1.58 0.69 4.34
C LYS A 216 1.99 0.99 5.78
N PRO A 217 1.37 1.98 6.44
CA PRO A 217 1.85 2.45 7.75
C PRO A 217 2.02 1.35 8.79
N SER A 218 1.10 0.37 8.85
CA SER A 218 1.19 -0.76 9.77
C SER A 218 2.37 -1.72 9.51
N LEU A 219 3.03 -1.64 8.34
CA LEU A 219 4.21 -2.43 7.99
C LEU A 219 5.51 -1.60 7.95
N HIS A 220 5.42 -0.29 7.78
CA HIS A 220 6.54 0.57 7.40
C HIS A 220 6.90 1.62 8.48
N GLY A 221 6.54 1.37 9.74
CA GLY A 221 6.95 2.20 10.87
C GLY A 221 5.90 3.20 11.35
N GLY A 222 4.61 2.87 11.22
CA GLY A 222 3.52 3.75 11.61
C GLY A 222 3.36 4.95 10.68
N ILE A 223 2.63 5.95 11.14
CA ILE A 223 2.46 7.24 10.46
C ILE A 223 3.79 7.99 10.42
N SER A 224 4.53 8.01 11.53
CA SER A 224 5.85 8.64 11.62
C SER A 224 6.81 8.03 10.59
N GLY A 225 6.91 6.71 10.54
CA GLY A 225 7.76 6.01 9.57
C GLY A 225 7.31 6.21 8.13
N GLY A 226 6.00 6.30 7.88
CA GLY A 226 5.45 6.66 6.58
C GLY A 226 5.86 8.07 6.14
N ASN A 227 5.80 9.06 7.05
CA ASN A 227 6.26 10.41 6.79
C ASN A 227 7.77 10.48 6.48
N GLU A 228 8.58 9.69 7.19
CA GLU A 228 10.02 9.58 6.89
C GLU A 228 10.27 9.01 5.49
N TRP A 229 9.53 7.93 5.10
CA TRP A 229 9.62 7.36 3.76
C TRP A 229 9.28 8.38 2.68
N ILE A 230 8.19 9.13 2.85
CA ILE A 230 7.78 10.18 1.91
C ILE A 230 8.88 11.23 1.78
N ALA A 231 9.40 11.73 2.91
CA ALA A 231 10.43 12.75 2.90
C ALA A 231 11.73 12.29 2.20
N GLU A 232 12.16 11.05 2.41
CA GLU A 232 13.36 10.52 1.75
C GLU A 232 13.12 10.19 0.27
N ALA A 233 11.92 9.72 -0.11
CA ALA A 233 11.54 9.47 -1.50
C ALA A 233 11.48 10.77 -2.32
N GLU A 234 10.85 11.81 -1.78
CA GLU A 234 10.74 13.11 -2.44
C GLU A 234 12.10 13.78 -2.70
N LYS A 235 13.06 13.65 -1.75
CA LYS A 235 14.44 14.13 -1.93
C LYS A 235 15.14 13.45 -3.12
N GLN A 236 14.77 12.23 -3.46
CA GLN A 236 15.34 11.43 -4.54
C GLN A 236 14.45 11.39 -5.79
N HIS A 237 13.37 12.19 -5.84
CA HIS A 237 12.41 12.23 -6.95
C HIS A 237 11.72 10.88 -7.21
N ILE A 238 11.56 10.07 -6.17
CA ILE A 238 10.85 8.79 -6.20
C ILE A 238 9.38 9.07 -5.86
N GLY A 239 8.46 8.63 -6.73
CA GLY A 239 7.03 8.72 -6.50
C GLY A 239 6.56 7.73 -5.42
N TRP A 240 5.37 7.96 -4.89
CA TRP A 240 4.81 7.08 -3.85
C TRP A 240 3.28 7.11 -3.88
N TRP A 241 2.68 6.05 -3.36
CA TRP A 241 1.26 6.03 -2.99
C TRP A 241 1.04 5.21 -1.73
N ILE A 242 -0.11 5.43 -1.10
CA ILE A 242 -0.49 4.81 0.16
C ILE A 242 -1.47 3.66 -0.10
N THR A 243 -1.27 2.57 0.60
CA THR A 243 -2.08 1.35 0.51
C THR A 243 -2.36 0.82 1.92
N SER A 244 -3.54 0.25 2.14
CA SER A 244 -3.81 -0.59 3.30
C SER A 244 -3.09 -1.93 3.16
N ALA A 245 -2.61 -2.46 4.29
CA ALA A 245 -2.01 -3.79 4.36
C ALA A 245 -3.03 -4.91 4.59
N LEU A 246 -4.28 -4.64 4.86
CA LEU A 246 -5.44 -5.46 5.22
C LEU A 246 -5.94 -5.16 6.64
N GLU A 247 -5.83 -3.94 7.07
CA GLU A 247 -6.44 -3.48 8.31
C GLU A 247 -7.98 -3.56 8.21
N SER A 248 -8.63 -3.61 9.37
CA SER A 248 -10.08 -3.38 9.45
C SER A 248 -10.43 -1.96 9.01
N ASN A 249 -11.71 -1.63 8.96
CA ASN A 249 -12.13 -0.26 8.65
C ASN A 249 -11.63 0.77 9.68
N ILE A 250 -11.21 0.38 10.89
CA ILE A 250 -10.59 1.29 11.86
C ILE A 250 -9.23 1.77 11.34
N GLY A 251 -8.34 0.83 11.02
CA GLY A 251 -7.03 1.14 10.46
C GLY A 251 -7.14 1.76 9.06
N LEU A 252 -8.04 1.26 8.22
CA LEU A 252 -8.29 1.83 6.90
C LEU A 252 -8.73 3.29 6.97
N ASN A 253 -9.62 3.65 7.92
CA ASN A 253 -10.00 5.04 8.14
C ASN A 253 -8.79 5.89 8.51
N ALA A 254 -7.97 5.43 9.46
CA ALA A 254 -6.78 6.17 9.87
C ALA A 254 -5.80 6.38 8.71
N ILE A 255 -5.57 5.36 7.87
CA ILE A 255 -4.73 5.46 6.68
C ILE A 255 -5.33 6.46 5.67
N ALA A 256 -6.64 6.40 5.42
CA ALA A 256 -7.32 7.31 4.50
C ALA A 256 -7.27 8.77 5.00
N GLN A 257 -7.49 9.00 6.30
CA GLN A 257 -7.39 10.31 6.92
C GLN A 257 -5.97 10.90 6.80
N TRP A 258 -4.94 10.08 7.09
CA TRP A 258 -3.54 10.47 6.90
C TRP A 258 -3.20 10.71 5.43
N CYS A 259 -3.62 9.84 4.53
CA CYS A 259 -3.46 9.99 3.08
C CYS A 259 -4.00 11.34 2.59
N ALA A 260 -5.16 11.76 3.10
CA ALA A 260 -5.81 13.02 2.70
C ALA A 260 -5.05 14.28 3.14
N THR A 261 -4.05 14.17 4.01
CA THR A 261 -3.17 15.30 4.38
C THR A 261 -2.19 15.66 3.27
N PHE A 262 -1.99 14.78 2.29
CA PHE A 262 -1.07 14.98 1.17
C PHE A 262 -1.81 15.36 -0.12
N ARG A 263 -1.11 16.08 -1.00
CA ARG A 263 -1.58 16.37 -2.35
C ARG A 263 -0.96 15.40 -3.36
N ASN A 264 -1.32 14.12 -3.25
CA ASN A 264 -0.86 13.10 -4.18
C ASN A 264 -1.95 12.82 -5.22
N PRO A 265 -1.70 13.04 -6.54
CA PRO A 265 -2.69 12.84 -7.58
C PRO A 265 -2.88 11.37 -7.98
N LEU A 266 -1.98 10.47 -7.55
CA LEU A 266 -2.04 9.06 -7.91
C LEU A 266 -3.21 8.35 -7.21
N PRO A 267 -3.89 7.40 -7.86
CA PRO A 267 -4.86 6.54 -7.19
C PRO A 267 -4.20 5.72 -6.08
N GLN A 268 -4.83 5.70 -4.91
CA GLN A 268 -4.35 5.07 -3.70
C GLN A 268 -4.89 3.64 -3.55
N GLY A 269 -4.23 2.79 -2.76
CA GLY A 269 -4.65 1.40 -2.54
C GLY A 269 -5.60 1.24 -1.32
N LEU A 270 -6.68 2.01 -1.25
CA LEU A 270 -7.55 2.10 -0.07
C LEU A 270 -8.92 1.44 -0.27
N GLY A 271 -9.03 0.49 -1.20
CA GLY A 271 -10.25 -0.27 -1.44
C GLY A 271 -10.34 -1.61 -0.70
N THR A 272 -9.47 -1.90 0.24
CA THR A 272 -9.31 -3.20 0.90
C THR A 272 -10.44 -3.54 1.88
N GLY A 273 -11.16 -2.56 2.40
CA GLY A 273 -12.31 -2.79 3.28
C GLY A 273 -13.40 -3.69 2.68
N LEU A 274 -13.49 -3.74 1.35
CA LEU A 274 -14.42 -4.62 0.63
C LEU A 274 -13.98 -6.11 0.61
N LEU A 275 -12.78 -6.44 1.06
CA LEU A 275 -12.28 -7.82 1.11
C LEU A 275 -12.81 -8.59 2.32
N PHE A 276 -13.32 -7.89 3.33
CA PHE A 276 -13.83 -8.49 4.55
C PHE A 276 -15.35 -8.70 4.47
N THR A 277 -15.80 -9.87 4.91
CA THR A 277 -17.23 -10.20 5.06
C THR A 277 -17.80 -9.77 6.41
N ASP A 278 -16.92 -9.57 7.40
CA ASP A 278 -17.23 -9.10 8.74
C ASP A 278 -16.21 -8.00 9.10
N ASN A 279 -16.64 -6.74 9.05
CA ASN A 279 -15.78 -5.59 9.26
C ASN A 279 -16.45 -4.59 10.22
N VAL A 280 -15.66 -3.75 10.86
CA VAL A 280 -16.17 -2.72 11.77
C VAL A 280 -16.88 -1.63 10.95
N GLU A 281 -18.07 -1.25 11.42
CA GLU A 281 -18.79 -0.11 10.84
C GLU A 281 -18.01 1.18 11.03
N MET A 282 -17.72 1.87 9.94
CA MET A 282 -16.99 3.13 9.90
C MET A 282 -17.62 4.04 8.85
N PRO A 283 -17.51 5.36 8.99
CA PRO A 283 -18.07 6.33 8.04
C PRO A 283 -17.25 6.39 6.73
N LEU A 284 -17.02 5.24 6.11
CA LEU A 284 -16.29 5.07 4.87
C LEU A 284 -17.20 4.49 3.79
N GLU A 285 -17.22 5.09 2.62
CA GLU A 285 -17.99 4.61 1.47
C GLU A 285 -17.17 4.72 0.18
N ILE A 286 -17.24 3.70 -0.66
CA ILE A 286 -16.67 3.76 -2.00
C ILE A 286 -17.76 4.18 -2.98
N ARG A 287 -17.55 5.33 -3.63
CA ARG A 287 -18.41 5.85 -4.70
C ARG A 287 -17.61 5.91 -5.99
N LYS A 288 -17.95 5.04 -6.96
CA LYS A 288 -17.18 4.84 -8.19
C LYS A 288 -15.72 4.43 -7.86
N ASP A 289 -14.77 5.22 -8.29
CA ASP A 289 -13.34 5.03 -8.09
C ASP A 289 -12.75 5.89 -6.94
N CYS A 290 -13.57 6.33 -6.00
CA CYS A 290 -13.14 7.15 -4.86
C CYS A 290 -13.65 6.60 -3.53
N LEU A 291 -12.77 6.63 -2.52
CA LEU A 291 -13.13 6.43 -1.12
C LEU A 291 -13.58 7.77 -0.53
N TRP A 292 -14.70 7.76 0.18
CA TRP A 292 -15.31 8.93 0.82
C TRP A 292 -15.45 8.72 2.32
N PHE A 293 -15.31 9.81 3.07
CA PHE A 293 -15.70 9.88 4.47
C PHE A 293 -17.14 10.44 4.55
N CYS A 294 -18.03 9.67 5.15
CA CYS A 294 -19.46 10.02 5.29
C CYS A 294 -19.72 10.50 6.72
N LYS A 295 -20.32 11.68 6.88
CA LYS A 295 -20.73 12.22 8.19
C LYS A 295 -22.00 11.55 8.67
#